data_3d77a398516418ee56c3a97892707740
#
_entry.id   3d77a398516418ee56c3a97892707740
#
_cell.length_a   1.000
_cell.length_b   1.000
_cell.length_c   1.000
_cell.angle_alpha   90.00
_cell.angle_beta   90.00
_cell.angle_gamma   90.00
#
_symmetry.space_group_name_H-M   'P 1'
#
loop_
_entity.id
_entity.type
_entity.pdbx_description
1 polymer ?
#
loop_
_entity_poly.entity_id
_entity_poly.type
_entity_poly.pdbx_seq_one_letter_code
_entity_poly.pdbx_strand_id
1 'polypeptide(L)'
;MISRLTGILAAKRAPQILIDCNGVGYEADVSMTTFYQLPEVGQQLSIWTHLLIKDDSHSLVGFSGEAERRLFRQLIRINGVGPKMALAILSGIDDQQFALCVANGDVAMLTRLPGVGKKTAERLIIEMRDKVDALMSDSASPALAASNHSAAGEAVEALQALGYRALDAEKMISRAQQQGDAAGSVSQLIKLALQASVNR
;
A
#
# COMPACT_ATOMS: atom_id res chain seq x y z
N MET A 1 -3.90 0.74 15.25
CA MET A 1 -3.90 1.38 13.92
C MET A 1 -5.22 1.10 13.23
N ILE A 2 -5.88 2.10 12.63
CA ILE A 2 -7.16 1.94 11.93
C ILE A 2 -6.83 1.77 10.43
N SER A 3 -7.04 0.57 9.87
CA SER A 3 -6.64 0.23 8.51
C SER A 3 -7.80 0.12 7.52
N ARG A 4 -9.01 -0.08 8.03
CA ARG A 4 -10.24 -0.20 7.24
C ARG A 4 -11.43 0.15 8.11
N LEU A 5 -12.41 0.82 7.54
CA LEU A 5 -13.71 1.09 8.16
C LEU A 5 -14.81 0.50 7.29
N THR A 6 -15.82 -0.07 7.95
CA THR A 6 -17.05 -0.53 7.30
C THR A 6 -18.23 0.00 8.09
N GLY A 7 -19.14 0.70 7.43
CA GLY A 7 -20.28 1.35 8.05
C GLY A 7 -21.19 1.99 7.01
N ILE A 8 -22.01 2.92 7.46
CA ILE A 8 -22.93 3.69 6.62
C ILE A 8 -22.27 5.06 6.32
N LEU A 9 -22.29 5.48 5.06
CA LEU A 9 -21.85 6.82 4.68
C LEU A 9 -22.88 7.84 5.20
N ALA A 10 -22.57 8.47 6.33
CA ALA A 10 -23.49 9.39 7.00
C ALA A 10 -23.45 10.81 6.41
N ALA A 11 -22.28 11.26 5.92
CA ALA A 11 -22.13 12.53 5.22
C ALA A 11 -21.03 12.48 4.17
N LYS A 12 -21.18 13.27 3.09
CA LYS A 12 -20.26 13.34 1.95
C LYS A 12 -20.07 14.81 1.56
N ARG A 13 -18.98 15.44 2.01
CA ARG A 13 -18.66 16.86 1.73
C ARG A 13 -17.18 16.97 1.39
N ALA A 14 -16.84 17.10 0.11
CA ALA A 14 -15.46 17.11 -0.35
C ALA A 14 -14.58 18.11 0.40
N PRO A 15 -13.39 17.73 0.84
CA PRO A 15 -12.76 16.40 0.70
C PRO A 15 -13.09 15.44 1.86
N GLN A 16 -14.02 15.76 2.74
CA GLN A 16 -14.33 15.01 3.97
C GLN A 16 -15.57 14.13 3.80
N ILE A 17 -15.53 12.99 4.46
CA ILE A 17 -16.64 12.04 4.61
C ILE A 17 -16.82 11.66 6.07
N LEU A 18 -18.06 11.34 6.44
CA LEU A 18 -18.39 10.79 7.76
C LEU A 18 -18.96 9.39 7.59
N ILE A 19 -18.40 8.44 8.30
CA ILE A 19 -18.80 7.03 8.28
C ILE A 19 -19.34 6.66 9.65
N ASP A 20 -20.59 6.24 9.73
CA ASP A 20 -21.16 5.70 10.96
C ASP A 20 -20.85 4.19 11.04
N CYS A 21 -20.04 3.82 12.02
CA CYS A 21 -19.71 2.44 12.34
C CYS A 21 -20.41 2.04 13.65
N ASN A 22 -21.68 1.64 13.55
CA ASN A 22 -22.53 1.23 14.66
C ASN A 22 -22.62 2.28 15.80
N GLY A 23 -22.92 3.53 15.43
CA GLY A 23 -23.06 4.64 16.37
C GLY A 23 -21.76 5.39 16.69
N VAL A 24 -20.64 4.98 16.13
CA VAL A 24 -19.39 5.73 16.19
C VAL A 24 -19.11 6.37 14.84
N GLY A 25 -19.12 7.71 14.79
CA GLY A 25 -18.83 8.48 13.59
C GLY A 25 -17.33 8.68 13.39
N TYR A 26 -16.81 8.22 12.24
CA TYR A 26 -15.43 8.45 11.82
C TYR A 26 -15.40 9.46 10.68
N GLU A 27 -14.70 10.58 10.90
CA GLU A 27 -14.42 11.55 9.84
C GLU A 27 -13.10 11.20 9.15
N ALA A 28 -13.09 11.21 7.82
CA ALA A 28 -11.90 10.94 7.02
C ALA A 28 -11.78 11.90 5.84
N ASP A 29 -10.56 12.36 5.57
CA ASP A 29 -10.24 13.08 4.33
C ASP A 29 -10.00 12.06 3.20
N VAL A 30 -10.49 12.35 2.00
CA VAL A 30 -10.33 11.48 0.83
C VAL A 30 -9.81 12.28 -0.37
N SER A 31 -9.15 11.59 -1.31
CA SER A 31 -8.86 12.15 -2.63
C SER A 31 -10.15 12.40 -3.41
N MET A 32 -10.12 13.30 -4.41
CA MET A 32 -11.27 13.47 -5.29
C MET A 32 -11.55 12.22 -6.11
N THR A 33 -10.51 11.46 -6.47
CA THR A 33 -10.64 10.15 -7.15
C THR A 33 -11.46 9.18 -6.31
N THR A 34 -11.11 8.99 -5.03
CA THR A 34 -11.91 8.21 -4.08
C THR A 34 -13.31 8.81 -3.89
N PHE A 35 -13.41 10.15 -3.71
CA PHE A 35 -14.68 10.83 -3.43
C PHE A 35 -15.75 10.55 -4.50
N TYR A 36 -15.38 10.55 -5.78
CA TYR A 36 -16.32 10.28 -6.88
C TYR A 36 -16.74 8.81 -6.97
N GLN A 37 -15.96 7.88 -6.42
CA GLN A 37 -16.27 6.45 -6.40
C GLN A 37 -17.14 6.04 -5.20
N LEU A 38 -17.31 6.93 -4.21
CA LEU A 38 -18.13 6.63 -3.03
C LEU A 38 -19.61 6.52 -3.37
N PRO A 39 -20.33 5.62 -2.69
CA PRO A 39 -21.77 5.49 -2.83
C PRO A 39 -22.52 6.75 -2.37
N GLU A 40 -23.83 6.74 -2.51
CA GLU A 40 -24.70 7.80 -1.99
C GLU A 40 -24.79 7.76 -0.46
N VAL A 41 -25.07 8.92 0.13
CA VAL A 41 -25.30 9.05 1.59
C VAL A 41 -26.44 8.13 2.01
N GLY A 42 -26.22 7.42 3.12
CA GLY A 42 -27.14 6.40 3.65
C GLY A 42 -26.81 4.97 3.19
N GLN A 43 -25.91 4.79 2.24
CA GLN A 43 -25.52 3.46 1.77
C GLN A 43 -24.32 2.89 2.55
N GLN A 44 -24.22 1.56 2.53
CA GLN A 44 -23.10 0.85 3.15
C GLN A 44 -21.80 1.09 2.36
N LEU A 45 -20.74 1.30 3.09
CA LEU A 45 -19.39 1.60 2.57
C LEU A 45 -18.37 0.75 3.30
N SER A 46 -17.37 0.27 2.57
CA SER A 46 -16.13 -0.25 3.13
C SER A 46 -14.95 0.48 2.49
N ILE A 47 -14.13 1.13 3.29
CA ILE A 47 -13.06 2.01 2.82
C ILE A 47 -11.74 1.68 3.53
N TRP A 48 -10.64 1.67 2.78
CA TRP A 48 -9.31 1.57 3.34
C TRP A 48 -8.92 2.88 4.02
N THR A 49 -8.18 2.80 5.13
CA THR A 49 -7.80 3.99 5.89
C THR A 49 -6.32 4.01 6.25
N HIS A 50 -5.83 5.22 6.48
CA HIS A 50 -4.54 5.49 7.09
C HIS A 50 -4.72 6.50 8.21
N LEU A 51 -4.31 6.11 9.43
CA LEU A 51 -4.34 7.00 10.60
C LEU A 51 -3.05 7.81 10.64
N LEU A 52 -3.20 9.13 10.61
CA LEU A 52 -2.15 10.10 10.83
C LEU A 52 -2.19 10.53 12.30
N ILE A 53 -1.08 10.36 12.99
CA ILE A 53 -0.92 10.74 14.39
C ILE A 53 0.09 11.87 14.45
N LYS A 54 -0.30 12.99 15.05
CA LYS A 54 0.55 14.11 15.43
C LYS A 54 0.39 14.34 16.92
N ASP A 55 1.26 15.16 17.50
CA ASP A 55 1.28 15.42 18.94
C ASP A 55 -0.05 15.99 19.45
N ASP A 56 -0.74 16.77 18.63
CA ASP A 56 -1.96 17.51 18.97
C ASP A 56 -3.22 17.04 18.22
N SER A 57 -3.10 16.07 17.30
CA SER A 57 -4.22 15.68 16.45
C SER A 57 -4.11 14.28 15.88
N HIS A 58 -5.24 13.62 15.77
CA HIS A 58 -5.41 12.38 15.03
C HIS A 58 -6.34 12.63 13.86
N SER A 59 -5.94 12.24 12.65
CA SER A 59 -6.78 12.34 11.46
C SER A 59 -6.73 11.06 10.65
N LEU A 60 -7.85 10.75 10.00
CA LEU A 60 -7.97 9.61 9.10
C LEU A 60 -7.95 10.08 7.65
N VAL A 61 -7.30 9.29 6.81
CA VAL A 61 -7.37 9.43 5.36
C VAL A 61 -7.99 8.16 4.80
N GLY A 62 -8.99 8.31 3.94
CA GLY A 62 -9.73 7.21 3.32
C GLY A 62 -9.37 7.01 1.85
N PHE A 63 -9.41 5.75 1.38
CA PHE A 63 -9.04 5.35 0.02
C PHE A 63 -10.01 4.30 -0.50
N SER A 64 -10.38 4.39 -1.78
CA SER A 64 -11.26 3.42 -2.44
C SER A 64 -10.58 2.04 -2.58
N GLY A 65 -9.24 2.02 -2.72
CA GLY A 65 -8.45 0.82 -2.92
C GLY A 65 -7.17 0.78 -2.09
N GLU A 66 -6.62 -0.42 -1.94
CA GLU A 66 -5.36 -0.61 -1.22
C GLU A 66 -4.16 -0.07 -2.00
N ALA A 67 -4.19 -0.08 -3.33
CA ALA A 67 -3.14 0.47 -4.18
C ALA A 67 -2.99 1.97 -3.94
N GLU A 68 -4.11 2.72 -3.94
CA GLU A 68 -4.13 4.15 -3.63
C GLU A 68 -3.58 4.43 -2.21
N ARG A 69 -3.98 3.62 -1.22
CA ARG A 69 -3.46 3.74 0.15
C ARG A 69 -1.94 3.48 0.22
N ARG A 70 -1.43 2.49 -0.53
CA ARG A 70 0.01 2.20 -0.61
C ARG A 70 0.77 3.36 -1.21
N LEU A 71 0.29 3.89 -2.33
CA LEU A 71 0.88 5.06 -2.97
C LEU A 71 0.90 6.26 -2.02
N PHE A 72 -0.21 6.57 -1.34
CA PHE A 72 -0.27 7.62 -0.32
C PHE A 72 0.83 7.46 0.74
N ARG A 73 0.99 6.23 1.28
CA ARG A 73 2.01 5.93 2.31
C ARG A 73 3.44 6.13 1.81
N GLN A 74 3.69 5.88 0.53
CA GLN A 74 5.00 6.15 -0.07
C GLN A 74 5.21 7.65 -0.26
N LEU A 75 4.20 8.37 -0.74
CA LEU A 75 4.26 9.81 -0.95
C LEU A 75 4.57 10.59 0.32
N ILE A 76 3.89 10.29 1.44
CA ILE A 76 4.10 11.01 2.71
C ILE A 76 5.46 10.72 3.38
N ARG A 77 6.21 9.72 2.90
CA ARG A 77 7.60 9.46 3.35
C ARG A 77 8.61 10.36 2.64
N ILE A 78 8.22 11.01 1.56
CA ILE A 78 9.09 11.88 0.78
C ILE A 78 9.19 13.23 1.48
N ASN A 79 10.40 13.68 1.71
CA ASN A 79 10.63 14.97 2.36
C ASN A 79 9.99 16.12 1.53
N GLY A 80 9.14 16.91 2.18
CA GLY A 80 8.40 18.01 1.55
C GLY A 80 7.05 17.58 0.96
N VAL A 81 6.65 16.32 1.07
CA VAL A 81 5.30 15.84 0.69
C VAL A 81 4.49 15.53 1.95
N GLY A 82 3.64 16.46 2.34
CA GLY A 82 2.70 16.24 3.45
C GLY A 82 1.40 15.55 3.01
N PRO A 83 0.54 15.15 3.97
CA PRO A 83 -0.72 14.45 3.68
C PRO A 83 -1.63 15.21 2.71
N LYS A 84 -1.77 16.53 2.86
CA LYS A 84 -2.58 17.36 1.96
C LYS A 84 -2.07 17.36 0.52
N MET A 85 -0.74 17.42 0.34
CA MET A 85 -0.12 17.36 -0.98
C MET A 85 -0.27 15.96 -1.58
N ALA A 86 -0.09 14.90 -0.78
CA ALA A 86 -0.30 13.53 -1.24
C ALA A 86 -1.75 13.30 -1.71
N LEU A 87 -2.76 13.81 -0.98
CA LEU A 87 -4.16 13.76 -1.42
C LEU A 87 -4.41 14.59 -2.69
N ALA A 88 -3.76 15.75 -2.84
CA ALA A 88 -3.86 16.54 -4.06
C ALA A 88 -3.24 15.81 -5.27
N ILE A 89 -2.12 15.14 -5.10
CA ILE A 89 -1.52 14.28 -6.12
C ILE A 89 -2.50 13.17 -6.52
N LEU A 90 -3.02 12.40 -5.56
CA LEU A 90 -3.97 11.30 -5.80
C LEU A 90 -5.32 11.76 -6.35
N SER A 91 -5.65 13.05 -6.20
CA SER A 91 -6.85 13.65 -6.79
C SER A 91 -6.66 14.03 -8.27
N GLY A 92 -5.43 14.18 -8.72
CA GLY A 92 -5.12 14.63 -10.09
C GLY A 92 -4.57 13.54 -11.00
N ILE A 93 -4.17 12.39 -10.45
CA ILE A 93 -3.57 11.29 -11.20
C ILE A 93 -3.85 9.97 -10.48
N ASP A 94 -4.18 8.92 -11.22
CA ASP A 94 -4.32 7.57 -10.66
C ASP A 94 -2.94 6.91 -10.44
N ASP A 95 -2.95 5.78 -9.74
CA ASP A 95 -1.74 5.04 -9.36
C ASP A 95 -0.95 4.52 -10.59
N GLN A 96 -1.63 4.08 -11.65
CA GLN A 96 -1.00 3.60 -12.87
C GLN A 96 -0.36 4.74 -13.66
N GLN A 97 -1.08 5.83 -13.85
CA GLN A 97 -0.56 7.02 -14.53
C GLN A 97 0.60 7.65 -13.74
N PHE A 98 0.50 7.69 -12.41
CA PHE A 98 1.60 8.15 -11.56
C PHE A 98 2.86 7.28 -11.76
N ALA A 99 2.69 5.96 -11.77
CA ALA A 99 3.77 5.02 -12.00
C ALA A 99 4.44 5.23 -13.37
N LEU A 100 3.65 5.42 -14.43
CA LEU A 100 4.15 5.73 -15.77
C LEU A 100 4.91 7.06 -15.82
N CYS A 101 4.40 8.12 -15.16
CA CYS A 101 5.09 9.40 -15.08
C CYS A 101 6.46 9.28 -14.39
N VAL A 102 6.54 8.49 -13.32
CA VAL A 102 7.80 8.25 -12.60
C VAL A 102 8.77 7.44 -13.46
N ALA A 103 8.31 6.35 -14.10
CA ALA A 103 9.13 5.50 -14.97
C ALA A 103 9.71 6.28 -16.14
N ASN A 104 8.93 7.17 -16.75
CA ASN A 104 9.33 8.00 -17.89
C ASN A 104 10.10 9.26 -17.47
N GLY A 105 10.18 9.59 -16.18
CA GLY A 105 10.79 10.82 -15.70
C GLY A 105 10.05 12.10 -16.11
N ASP A 106 8.70 12.01 -16.25
CA ASP A 106 7.88 13.12 -16.74
C ASP A 106 7.63 14.18 -15.65
N VAL A 107 8.62 15.04 -15.45
CA VAL A 107 8.54 16.22 -14.55
C VAL A 107 7.42 17.16 -14.97
N ALA A 108 7.19 17.32 -16.30
CA ALA A 108 6.21 18.28 -16.80
C ALA A 108 4.77 17.89 -16.42
N MET A 109 4.44 16.61 -16.49
CA MET A 109 3.14 16.08 -16.07
C MET A 109 2.94 16.25 -14.56
N LEU A 110 3.94 15.90 -13.73
CA LEU A 110 3.84 16.00 -12.28
C LEU A 110 3.72 17.45 -11.80
N THR A 111 4.35 18.42 -12.48
CA THR A 111 4.23 19.84 -12.13
C THR A 111 2.85 20.46 -12.43
N ARG A 112 1.98 19.77 -13.17
CA ARG A 112 0.59 20.19 -13.38
C ARG A 112 -0.29 19.87 -12.18
N LEU A 113 0.17 18.99 -11.28
CA LEU A 113 -0.59 18.63 -10.09
C LEU A 113 -0.57 19.76 -9.05
N PRO A 114 -1.69 20.03 -8.37
CA PRO A 114 -1.79 21.11 -7.41
C PRO A 114 -0.75 20.98 -6.29
N GLY A 115 0.02 22.04 -6.06
CA GLY A 115 1.05 22.10 -5.01
C GLY A 115 2.37 21.41 -5.35
N VAL A 116 2.51 20.81 -6.54
CA VAL A 116 3.74 20.14 -6.96
C VAL A 116 4.59 21.11 -7.81
N GLY A 117 5.64 21.66 -7.21
CA GLY A 117 6.63 22.45 -7.94
C GLY A 117 7.70 21.58 -8.60
N LYS A 118 8.52 22.17 -9.48
CA LYS A 118 9.58 21.46 -10.21
C LYS A 118 10.51 20.66 -9.31
N LYS A 119 11.02 21.25 -8.20
CA LYS A 119 11.88 20.54 -7.24
C LYS A 119 11.18 19.34 -6.58
N THR A 120 9.88 19.46 -6.28
CA THR A 120 9.09 18.36 -5.71
C THR A 120 8.88 17.27 -6.75
N ALA A 121 8.57 17.61 -8.00
CA ALA A 121 8.39 16.64 -9.08
C ALA A 121 9.68 15.84 -9.35
N GLU A 122 10.83 16.52 -9.44
CA GLU A 122 12.14 15.88 -9.61
C GLU A 122 12.43 14.92 -8.45
N ARG A 123 12.15 15.32 -7.20
CA ARG A 123 12.31 14.49 -6.01
C ARG A 123 11.38 13.28 -6.02
N LEU A 124 10.09 13.47 -6.36
CA LEU A 124 9.12 12.39 -6.52
C LEU A 124 9.64 11.32 -7.48
N ILE A 125 10.17 11.72 -8.64
CA ILE A 125 10.73 10.79 -9.62
C ILE A 125 11.90 10.00 -9.04
N ILE A 126 12.85 10.70 -8.40
CA ILE A 126 14.06 10.04 -7.86
C ILE A 126 13.70 9.05 -6.74
N GLU A 127 12.87 9.48 -5.77
CA GLU A 127 12.56 8.66 -4.60
C GLU A 127 11.52 7.55 -4.86
N MET A 128 10.74 7.68 -5.93
CA MET A 128 9.73 6.66 -6.29
C MET A 128 10.20 5.68 -7.36
N ARG A 129 11.28 5.97 -8.10
CA ARG A 129 11.75 5.12 -9.21
C ARG A 129 11.87 3.65 -8.83
N ASP A 130 12.56 3.35 -7.74
CA ASP A 130 12.78 1.96 -7.29
C ASP A 130 11.55 1.30 -6.63
N LYS A 131 10.51 2.10 -6.37
CA LYS A 131 9.29 1.66 -5.69
C LYS A 131 8.11 1.44 -6.64
N VAL A 132 8.20 2.01 -7.84
CA VAL A 132 7.14 1.94 -8.84
C VAL A 132 6.94 0.52 -9.35
N ASP A 133 8.02 -0.24 -9.56
CA ASP A 133 7.94 -1.62 -10.01
C ASP A 133 7.17 -2.50 -9.01
N ALA A 134 7.37 -2.27 -7.71
CA ALA A 134 6.61 -2.93 -6.65
C ALA A 134 5.13 -2.52 -6.61
N LEU A 135 4.83 -1.24 -6.91
CA LEU A 135 3.45 -0.74 -6.99
C LEU A 135 2.70 -1.32 -8.19
N MET A 136 3.37 -1.49 -9.33
CA MET A 136 2.78 -2.05 -10.55
C MET A 136 2.59 -3.57 -10.46
N SER A 137 3.51 -4.28 -9.82
CA SER A 137 3.44 -5.75 -9.66
C SER A 137 2.26 -6.18 -8.80
N ASP A 138 1.89 -5.38 -7.79
CA ASP A 138 0.79 -5.65 -6.88
C ASP A 138 -0.59 -5.21 -7.40
N SER A 139 -0.66 -4.48 -8.51
CA SER A 139 -1.92 -4.08 -9.17
C SER A 139 -2.56 -5.25 -9.95
N ALA A 140 -1.80 -6.31 -10.22
CA ALA A 140 -2.35 -7.57 -10.69
C ALA A 140 -3.14 -8.21 -9.52
N SER A 141 -4.46 -8.24 -9.68
CA SER A 141 -5.45 -8.82 -8.74
C SER A 141 -4.96 -10.13 -8.12
N PRO A 142 -5.13 -10.36 -6.81
CA PRO A 142 -4.73 -11.63 -6.16
C PRO A 142 -5.38 -12.88 -6.78
N ALA A 143 -6.41 -12.70 -7.61
CA ALA A 143 -7.15 -13.80 -8.24
C ALA A 143 -6.42 -14.46 -9.45
N LEU A 144 -5.38 -13.84 -10.02
CA LEU A 144 -4.65 -14.39 -11.18
C LEU A 144 -3.17 -14.68 -10.90
N ALA A 145 -2.64 -14.27 -9.75
CA ALA A 145 -1.26 -14.55 -9.35
C ALA A 145 -1.08 -15.93 -8.67
N ALA A 146 -2.14 -16.73 -8.53
CA ALA A 146 -2.09 -18.06 -7.92
C ALA A 146 -1.38 -19.11 -8.79
N SER A 147 -0.80 -18.80 -9.93
CA SER A 147 -0.31 -19.80 -10.87
C SER A 147 1.21 -19.93 -11.00
N ASN A 148 2.06 -19.12 -10.34
CA ASN A 148 3.52 -19.26 -10.50
C ASN A 148 4.38 -18.97 -9.25
N HIS A 149 3.81 -18.76 -8.08
CA HIS A 149 4.64 -18.73 -6.87
C HIS A 149 4.78 -20.17 -6.36
N SER A 150 5.98 -20.74 -6.51
CA SER A 150 6.27 -22.02 -5.85
C SER A 150 6.16 -21.80 -4.32
N ALA A 151 5.68 -22.80 -3.58
CA ALA A 151 5.60 -22.74 -2.12
C ALA A 151 6.93 -22.31 -1.47
N ALA A 152 8.04 -22.56 -2.16
CA ALA A 152 9.37 -22.10 -1.77
C ALA A 152 9.52 -20.57 -1.89
N GLY A 153 9.01 -19.93 -2.96
CA GLY A 153 9.06 -18.49 -3.14
C GLY A 153 8.28 -17.75 -2.07
N GLU A 154 7.05 -18.17 -1.80
CA GLU A 154 6.23 -17.61 -0.71
C GLU A 154 6.89 -17.78 0.68
N ALA A 155 7.56 -18.92 0.91
CA ALA A 155 8.27 -19.16 2.15
C ALA A 155 9.51 -18.27 2.31
N VAL A 156 10.22 -17.95 1.21
CA VAL A 156 11.34 -17.00 1.20
C VAL A 156 10.86 -15.58 1.52
N GLU A 157 9.76 -15.12 0.90
CA GLU A 157 9.18 -13.81 1.18
C GLU A 157 8.73 -13.68 2.64
N ALA A 158 8.12 -14.73 3.19
CA ALA A 158 7.74 -14.77 4.61
C ALA A 158 8.93 -14.66 5.55
N LEU A 159 10.06 -15.34 5.26
CA LEU A 159 11.28 -15.22 6.05
C LEU A 159 11.91 -13.82 5.94
N GLN A 160 11.85 -13.18 4.77
CA GLN A 160 12.29 -11.80 4.60
C GLN A 160 11.43 -10.82 5.41
N ALA A 161 10.11 -11.04 5.46
CA ALA A 161 9.19 -10.26 6.29
C ALA A 161 9.50 -10.42 7.80
N LEU A 162 10.07 -11.57 8.21
CA LEU A 162 10.56 -11.82 9.58
C LEU A 162 11.95 -11.22 9.85
N GLY A 163 12.57 -10.56 8.86
CA GLY A 163 13.84 -9.83 9.01
C GLY A 163 15.09 -10.59 8.56
N TYR A 164 14.95 -11.77 7.94
CA TYR A 164 16.09 -12.48 7.36
C TYR A 164 16.52 -11.81 6.04
N ARG A 165 17.82 -11.84 5.75
CA ARG A 165 18.33 -11.35 4.46
C ARG A 165 17.90 -12.29 3.33
N ALA A 166 17.67 -11.77 2.13
CA ALA A 166 17.22 -12.57 0.97
C ALA A 166 18.05 -13.84 0.74
N LEU A 167 19.39 -13.69 0.69
CA LEU A 167 20.30 -14.83 0.50
C LEU A 167 20.26 -15.87 1.63
N ASP A 168 20.00 -15.43 2.87
CA ASP A 168 19.91 -16.33 4.01
C ASP A 168 18.56 -17.07 3.99
N ALA A 169 17.47 -16.37 3.66
CA ALA A 169 16.13 -16.94 3.50
C ALA A 169 16.11 -18.03 2.41
N GLU A 170 16.70 -17.74 1.24
CA GLU A 170 16.83 -18.71 0.15
C GLU A 170 17.60 -19.98 0.57
N LYS A 171 18.72 -19.80 1.26
CA LYS A 171 19.51 -20.94 1.78
C LYS A 171 18.76 -21.74 2.83
N MET A 172 17.99 -21.08 3.70
CA MET A 172 17.18 -21.74 4.72
C MET A 172 16.07 -22.59 4.08
N ILE A 173 15.37 -22.05 3.08
CA ILE A 173 14.33 -22.77 2.36
C ILE A 173 14.90 -23.92 1.54
N SER A 174 16.02 -23.71 0.83
CA SER A 174 16.69 -24.79 0.07
C SER A 174 17.09 -25.98 0.97
N ARG A 175 17.59 -25.69 2.18
CA ARG A 175 17.89 -26.74 3.17
C ARG A 175 16.66 -27.45 3.70
N ALA A 176 15.59 -26.68 3.98
CA ALA A 176 14.32 -27.26 4.44
C ALA A 176 13.71 -28.20 3.39
N GLN A 177 13.83 -27.85 2.10
CA GLN A 177 13.40 -28.72 0.99
C GLN A 177 14.20 -30.01 0.87
N GLN A 178 15.50 -29.98 1.22
CA GLN A 178 16.35 -31.16 1.20
C GLN A 178 16.13 -32.10 2.39
N GLN A 179 15.57 -31.61 3.50
CA GLN A 179 15.33 -32.36 4.74
C GLN A 179 13.90 -32.88 4.87
N GLY A 180 12.95 -32.42 4.04
CA GLY A 180 11.55 -32.81 4.07
C GLY A 180 11.03 -33.22 2.70
N ASP A 181 9.90 -33.94 2.66
CA ASP A 181 9.21 -34.29 1.42
C ASP A 181 8.90 -33.00 0.63
N ALA A 182 9.33 -32.94 -0.62
CA ALA A 182 9.31 -31.77 -1.51
C ALA A 182 7.89 -31.18 -1.79
N ALA A 183 6.84 -31.74 -1.20
CA ALA A 183 5.44 -31.35 -1.32
C ALA A 183 4.87 -30.63 -0.10
N GLY A 184 5.71 -30.12 0.82
CA GLY A 184 5.26 -29.43 2.03
C GLY A 184 4.54 -28.11 1.76
N SER A 185 3.52 -27.80 2.57
CA SER A 185 2.88 -26.48 2.55
C SER A 185 3.87 -25.38 2.90
N VAL A 186 3.62 -24.14 2.45
CA VAL A 186 4.42 -22.93 2.79
C VAL A 186 4.74 -22.87 4.29
N SER A 187 3.72 -23.13 5.13
CA SER A 187 3.86 -23.14 6.59
C SER A 187 4.83 -24.20 7.11
N GLN A 188 4.86 -25.38 6.49
CA GLN A 188 5.81 -26.45 6.87
C GLN A 188 7.23 -26.10 6.49
N LEU A 189 7.44 -25.52 5.29
CA LEU A 189 8.76 -25.05 4.84
C LEU A 189 9.33 -23.96 5.76
N ILE A 190 8.51 -23.00 6.15
CA ILE A 190 8.91 -21.93 7.09
C ILE A 190 9.29 -22.56 8.45
N LYS A 191 8.47 -23.46 8.98
CA LYS A 191 8.72 -24.11 10.27
C LYS A 191 10.03 -24.89 10.27
N LEU A 192 10.29 -25.68 9.25
CA LEU A 192 11.54 -26.44 9.10
C LEU A 192 12.74 -25.53 8.95
N ALA A 193 12.63 -24.48 8.16
CA ALA A 193 13.68 -23.50 7.97
C ALA A 193 14.06 -22.80 9.28
N LEU A 194 13.06 -22.39 10.08
CA LEU A 194 13.28 -21.76 11.38
C LEU A 194 13.89 -22.72 12.40
N GLN A 195 13.42 -23.98 12.45
CA GLN A 195 13.97 -25.01 13.34
C GLN A 195 15.43 -25.32 13.02
N ALA A 196 15.80 -25.40 11.74
CA ALA A 196 17.19 -25.59 11.31
C ALA A 196 18.11 -24.41 11.63
N SER A 197 17.56 -23.21 11.83
CA SER A 197 18.33 -22.01 12.21
C SER A 197 18.61 -21.91 13.71
N VAL A 198 17.73 -22.47 14.55
CA VAL A 198 17.84 -22.43 16.03
C VAL A 198 18.83 -23.49 16.55
N ASN A 199 19.03 -24.59 15.82
CA ASN A 199 19.94 -25.67 16.21
C ASN A 199 21.41 -25.43 15.81
N ARG A 200 21.81 -24.18 15.72
CA ARG A 200 23.16 -23.72 15.46
C ARG A 200 23.60 -22.82 16.59
#